data_050b330dcc5c02e04216f02c0d4615b0
#
_entry.id   050b330dcc5c02e04216f02c0d4615b0
#
_cell.length_a   1.000
_cell.length_b   1.000
_cell.length_c   1.000
_cell.angle_alpha   90.00
_cell.angle_beta   90.00
_cell.angle_gamma   90.00
#
_symmetry.space_group_name_H-M   'P 1'
#
loop_
_entity.id
_entity.type
_entity.pdbx_description
1 polymer ?
#
loop_
_entity_poly.entity_id
_entity_poly.type
_entity_poly.pdbx_seq_one_letter_code
_entity_poly.pdbx_strand_id
1 'polypeptide(L)'
;MAEGHDVFREIEYLQQALSQSGKPLGFMISAGCPLSIRVNSRVETGENGETWTASDPLIQDIADLTKKIGEDLHSEDTANPSIWDRIIAAFEEDGVKDPNIEVILSTVRGLRSVAGNGEVRGLSKAELETVEREICEIISREVNEELPDSNSPYHNLAIWVRSINRDTPVHLFTTNYDLLTEQALEEEAAPYFDGFIGSRKAFFDLAAVEDEKLIPARWTRLWKMHGSINWRLGDHGTVTRGLQAETNRNYLIYPSHLKYDESRKMPFLAMMDRFKSFILQQSSVLFMSGYSFGDEHINNLLLEGLRSNPSAMVYGLLFGNMLDKDGNPDPKYKNARTLALKTPNLALFSSDVGIISRREKRWVAHDDSRGSLPVGMVQVPEAESEGDQFCECRIGDFLMFTDMLKNISGPRDADVELR
;
A
#
# COMPACT_ATOMS: atom_id res chain seq x y z
N MET A 1 30.88 -10.47 -19.38
CA MET A 1 30.13 -9.85 -18.28
C MET A 1 28.66 -9.87 -18.63
N ALA A 2 27.79 -10.37 -17.74
CA ALA A 2 26.37 -10.38 -17.98
C ALA A 2 25.85 -8.96 -18.26
N GLU A 3 24.99 -8.83 -19.24
CA GLU A 3 24.32 -7.56 -19.52
C GLU A 3 23.14 -7.39 -18.55
N GLY A 4 23.39 -6.78 -17.37
CA GLY A 4 22.41 -6.57 -16.31
C GLY A 4 22.34 -5.13 -15.82
N HIS A 5 21.45 -4.86 -14.87
CA HIS A 5 21.50 -3.67 -14.02
C HIS A 5 22.37 -3.96 -12.81
N ASP A 6 23.34 -3.09 -12.52
CA ASP A 6 24.16 -3.21 -11.32
C ASP A 6 23.34 -2.87 -10.09
N VAL A 7 23.05 -3.88 -9.25
CA VAL A 7 22.15 -3.76 -8.11
C VAL A 7 22.66 -2.76 -7.07
N PHE A 8 23.95 -2.74 -6.78
CA PHE A 8 24.52 -1.85 -5.76
C PHE A 8 24.49 -0.40 -6.20
N ARG A 9 24.85 -0.13 -7.47
CA ARG A 9 24.78 1.21 -8.05
C ARG A 9 23.35 1.75 -8.09
N GLU A 10 22.38 0.92 -8.46
CA GLU A 10 20.98 1.38 -8.52
C GLU A 10 20.42 1.63 -7.11
N ILE A 11 20.79 0.84 -6.10
CA ILE A 11 20.42 1.13 -4.70
C ILE A 11 21.13 2.39 -4.20
N GLU A 12 22.38 2.63 -4.57
CA GLU A 12 23.07 3.88 -4.23
C GLU A 12 22.33 5.12 -4.79
N TYR A 13 21.81 5.05 -6.02
CA TYR A 13 20.98 6.13 -6.56
C TYR A 13 19.69 6.34 -5.77
N LEU A 14 19.06 5.28 -5.26
CA LEU A 14 17.92 5.39 -4.36
C LEU A 14 18.32 6.10 -3.05
N GLN A 15 19.44 5.72 -2.44
CA GLN A 15 19.95 6.35 -1.22
C GLN A 15 20.30 7.83 -1.44
N GLN A 16 20.90 8.17 -2.56
CA GLN A 16 21.19 9.56 -2.95
C GLN A 16 19.87 10.37 -3.11
N ALA A 17 18.83 9.77 -3.70
CA ALA A 17 17.54 10.43 -3.84
C ALA A 17 16.88 10.71 -2.47
N LEU A 18 17.01 9.77 -1.51
CA LEU A 18 16.51 9.90 -0.14
C LEU A 18 17.26 10.99 0.66
N SER A 19 18.55 11.19 0.42
CA SER A 19 19.39 12.10 1.20
C SER A 19 19.26 13.58 0.79
N GLN A 20 18.63 13.90 -0.36
CA GLN A 20 18.53 15.27 -0.87
C GLN A 20 17.44 16.07 -0.14
N SER A 21 17.79 16.93 0.82
CA SER A 21 16.86 17.68 1.68
C SER A 21 15.95 18.66 0.93
N GLY A 22 16.42 19.25 -0.17
CA GLY A 22 15.67 20.25 -0.94
C GLY A 22 14.68 19.69 -1.97
N LYS A 23 14.64 18.37 -2.20
CA LYS A 23 13.69 17.77 -3.15
C LYS A 23 12.43 17.31 -2.44
N PRO A 24 11.23 17.52 -3.03
CA PRO A 24 10.00 16.92 -2.52
C PRO A 24 10.13 15.39 -2.47
N LEU A 25 9.85 14.80 -1.31
CA LEU A 25 9.96 13.37 -1.07
C LEU A 25 8.64 12.80 -0.58
N GLY A 26 8.20 11.72 -1.21
CA GLY A 26 7.00 11.00 -0.83
C GLY A 26 7.21 9.50 -0.76
N PHE A 27 6.38 8.86 0.07
CA PHE A 27 6.25 7.41 0.14
C PHE A 27 4.78 7.06 -0.07
N MET A 28 4.53 6.01 -0.84
CA MET A 28 3.23 5.39 -0.95
C MET A 28 3.27 4.03 -0.27
N ILE A 29 2.48 3.89 0.79
CA ILE A 29 2.36 2.70 1.62
C ILE A 29 1.03 2.04 1.28
N SER A 30 1.08 0.85 0.69
CA SER A 30 -0.11 0.18 0.19
C SER A 30 -0.33 -1.20 0.82
N ALA A 31 -1.37 -1.92 0.39
CA ALA A 31 -1.87 -3.15 1.01
C ALA A 31 -0.83 -4.28 1.17
N GLY A 32 0.27 -4.26 0.40
CA GLY A 32 1.36 -5.20 0.59
C GLY A 32 2.25 -4.92 1.81
N CYS A 33 2.23 -3.69 2.37
CA CYS A 33 3.10 -3.34 3.49
C CYS A 33 2.73 -4.04 4.81
N PRO A 34 1.46 -4.14 5.24
CA PRO A 34 1.08 -4.89 6.43
C PRO A 34 1.46 -6.38 6.38
N LEU A 35 1.56 -6.97 5.17
CA LEU A 35 1.97 -8.37 4.99
C LEU A 35 3.40 -8.64 5.48
N SER A 36 4.26 -7.62 5.53
CA SER A 36 5.63 -7.76 6.04
C SER A 36 5.71 -7.91 7.55
N ILE A 37 4.63 -7.60 8.27
CA ILE A 37 4.53 -7.77 9.71
C ILE A 37 3.97 -9.15 9.99
N ARG A 38 4.75 -9.99 10.69
CA ARG A 38 4.39 -11.38 10.96
C ARG A 38 4.04 -11.55 12.41
N VAL A 39 2.86 -12.14 12.65
CA VAL A 39 2.30 -12.42 13.98
C VAL A 39 2.01 -13.91 14.13
N ASN A 40 1.64 -14.36 15.32
CA ASN A 40 1.22 -15.73 15.61
C ASN A 40 2.25 -16.79 15.14
N SER A 41 3.54 -16.53 15.37
CA SER A 41 4.59 -17.48 14.99
C SER A 41 4.40 -18.82 15.70
N ARG A 42 4.32 -19.91 14.91
CA ARG A 42 4.14 -21.28 15.38
C ARG A 42 5.07 -22.23 14.64
N VAL A 43 5.50 -23.28 15.31
CA VAL A 43 6.25 -24.35 14.67
C VAL A 43 5.28 -25.37 14.10
N GLU A 44 5.33 -25.57 12.80
CA GLU A 44 4.57 -26.61 12.10
C GLU A 44 5.50 -27.76 11.72
N THR A 45 4.95 -28.97 11.71
CA THR A 45 5.71 -30.19 11.36
C THR A 45 5.01 -30.87 10.18
N GLY A 46 5.73 -31.07 9.09
CA GLY A 46 5.26 -31.78 7.92
C GLY A 46 5.15 -33.29 8.15
N GLU A 47 4.50 -33.98 7.24
CA GLU A 47 4.33 -35.44 7.27
C GLU A 47 5.67 -36.21 7.30
N ASN A 48 6.72 -35.61 6.77
CA ASN A 48 8.08 -36.16 6.75
C ASN A 48 8.92 -35.82 7.99
N GLY A 49 8.34 -35.16 9.02
CA GLY A 49 9.05 -34.76 10.23
C GLY A 49 9.89 -33.46 10.07
N GLU A 50 9.82 -32.80 8.94
CA GLU A 50 10.43 -31.48 8.73
C GLU A 50 9.68 -30.43 9.52
N THR A 51 10.38 -29.55 10.22
CA THR A 51 9.79 -28.46 10.99
C THR A 51 10.11 -27.11 10.36
N TRP A 52 9.08 -26.23 10.28
CA TRP A 52 9.27 -24.83 9.87
C TRP A 52 8.47 -23.92 10.77
N THR A 53 8.89 -22.66 10.81
CA THR A 53 8.15 -21.61 11.51
C THR A 53 7.11 -21.01 10.56
N ALA A 54 5.84 -21.25 10.85
CA ALA A 54 4.72 -20.60 10.19
C ALA A 54 4.34 -19.34 10.98
N SER A 55 3.84 -18.32 10.28
CA SER A 55 3.34 -17.07 10.89
C SER A 55 2.31 -16.45 9.98
N ASP A 56 1.38 -15.72 10.57
CA ASP A 56 0.32 -15.03 9.84
C ASP A 56 0.73 -13.58 9.55
N PRO A 57 0.30 -12.94 8.46
CA PRO A 57 0.45 -11.51 8.29
C PRO A 57 -0.44 -10.76 9.28
N LEU A 58 -0.04 -9.55 9.69
CA LEU A 58 -0.85 -8.71 10.60
C LEU A 58 -2.21 -8.39 9.99
N ILE A 59 -2.24 -7.98 8.74
CA ILE A 59 -3.46 -7.80 7.95
C ILE A 59 -3.31 -8.70 6.72
N GLN A 60 -4.35 -9.46 6.42
CA GLN A 60 -4.39 -10.43 5.32
C GLN A 60 -4.46 -9.73 3.96
N ASP A 61 -4.06 -10.44 2.91
CA ASP A 61 -4.22 -9.96 1.55
C ASP A 61 -5.68 -10.04 1.08
N ILE A 62 -5.95 -9.51 -0.12
CA ILE A 62 -7.32 -9.44 -0.66
C ILE A 62 -7.94 -10.82 -0.92
N ALA A 63 -7.12 -11.83 -1.21
CA ALA A 63 -7.61 -13.20 -1.47
C ALA A 63 -8.05 -13.86 -0.16
N ASP A 64 -7.21 -13.80 0.87
CA ASP A 64 -7.49 -14.32 2.19
C ASP A 64 -8.66 -13.57 2.86
N LEU A 65 -8.72 -12.24 2.70
CA LEU A 65 -9.84 -11.42 3.17
C LEU A 65 -11.15 -11.82 2.47
N THR A 66 -11.13 -12.06 1.17
CA THR A 66 -12.30 -12.53 0.41
C THR A 66 -12.80 -13.88 0.94
N LYS A 67 -11.86 -14.82 1.18
CA LYS A 67 -12.15 -16.12 1.74
C LYS A 67 -12.78 -16.00 3.13
N LYS A 68 -12.20 -15.18 4.00
CA LYS A 68 -12.72 -14.93 5.36
C LYS A 68 -14.13 -14.36 5.35
N ILE A 69 -14.41 -13.40 4.47
CA ILE A 69 -15.76 -12.83 4.31
C ILE A 69 -16.73 -13.91 3.83
N GLY A 70 -16.29 -14.77 2.89
CA GLY A 70 -17.09 -15.88 2.42
C GLY A 70 -17.43 -16.87 3.55
N GLU A 71 -16.45 -17.24 4.38
CA GLU A 71 -16.67 -18.12 5.55
C GLU A 71 -17.65 -17.50 6.56
N ASP A 72 -17.58 -16.19 6.81
CA ASP A 72 -18.44 -15.49 7.77
C ASP A 72 -19.90 -15.32 7.25
N LEU A 73 -20.10 -15.21 5.92
CA LEU A 73 -21.40 -14.92 5.30
C LEU A 73 -22.07 -16.11 4.63
N HIS A 74 -21.35 -17.23 4.44
CA HIS A 74 -21.87 -18.46 3.86
C HIS A 74 -22.94 -19.11 4.76
N SER A 75 -23.98 -19.71 4.15
CA SER A 75 -24.98 -20.51 4.83
C SER A 75 -24.78 -21.99 4.54
N GLU A 76 -24.68 -22.83 5.57
CA GLU A 76 -24.65 -24.27 5.41
C GLU A 76 -26.01 -24.87 4.94
N ASP A 77 -27.11 -24.10 5.08
CA ASP A 77 -28.45 -24.49 4.64
C ASP A 77 -28.63 -24.23 3.15
N THR A 78 -28.39 -25.24 2.35
CA THR A 78 -28.58 -25.19 0.87
C THR A 78 -30.04 -24.96 0.44
N ALA A 79 -31.02 -25.18 1.31
CA ALA A 79 -32.43 -24.91 1.03
C ALA A 79 -32.75 -23.40 1.21
N ASN A 80 -31.98 -22.72 2.06
CA ASN A 80 -32.10 -21.27 2.30
C ASN A 80 -30.74 -20.60 2.20
N PRO A 81 -30.19 -20.43 0.99
CA PRO A 81 -28.87 -19.83 0.79
C PRO A 81 -28.86 -18.37 1.28
N SER A 82 -27.74 -17.94 1.85
CA SER A 82 -27.54 -16.57 2.28
C SER A 82 -27.58 -15.60 1.08
N ILE A 83 -27.65 -14.30 1.36
CA ILE A 83 -27.54 -13.29 0.30
C ILE A 83 -26.18 -13.40 -0.40
N TRP A 84 -25.11 -13.66 0.36
CA TRP A 84 -23.77 -13.91 -0.16
C TRP A 84 -23.76 -15.08 -1.16
N ASP A 85 -24.31 -16.24 -0.78
CA ASP A 85 -24.33 -17.43 -1.63
C ASP A 85 -25.06 -17.19 -2.95
N ARG A 86 -26.16 -16.43 -2.90
CA ARG A 86 -26.93 -16.04 -4.10
C ARG A 86 -26.13 -15.09 -5.02
N ILE A 87 -25.31 -14.21 -4.45
CA ILE A 87 -24.42 -13.35 -5.22
C ILE A 87 -23.29 -14.17 -5.87
N ILE A 88 -22.67 -15.10 -5.13
CA ILE A 88 -21.62 -15.98 -5.68
C ILE A 88 -22.18 -16.87 -6.80
N ALA A 89 -23.38 -17.45 -6.62
CA ALA A 89 -24.04 -18.23 -7.67
C ALA A 89 -24.28 -17.39 -8.94
N ALA A 90 -24.66 -16.11 -8.79
CA ALA A 90 -24.83 -15.22 -9.94
C ALA A 90 -23.49 -14.96 -10.69
N PHE A 91 -22.36 -14.89 -9.99
CA PHE A 91 -21.05 -14.82 -10.62
C PHE A 91 -20.68 -16.09 -11.39
N GLU A 92 -20.99 -17.26 -10.84
CA GLU A 92 -20.77 -18.54 -11.49
C GLU A 92 -21.61 -18.68 -12.79
N GLU A 93 -22.88 -18.23 -12.75
CA GLU A 93 -23.74 -18.17 -13.94
C GLU A 93 -23.17 -17.26 -15.04
N ASP A 94 -22.55 -16.14 -14.65
CA ASP A 94 -21.87 -15.22 -15.57
C ASP A 94 -20.50 -15.74 -16.06
N GLY A 95 -20.05 -16.89 -15.57
CA GLY A 95 -18.76 -17.51 -15.90
C GLY A 95 -17.55 -16.80 -15.25
N VAL A 96 -17.78 -15.98 -14.25
CA VAL A 96 -16.73 -15.31 -13.46
C VAL A 96 -16.27 -16.28 -12.37
N LYS A 97 -15.02 -16.72 -12.45
CA LYS A 97 -14.42 -17.63 -11.46
C LYS A 97 -13.67 -16.84 -10.41
N ASP A 98 -13.83 -17.25 -9.14
CA ASP A 98 -13.10 -16.72 -7.99
C ASP A 98 -13.07 -15.18 -7.91
N PRO A 99 -14.24 -14.49 -7.90
CA PRO A 99 -14.25 -13.03 -7.80
C PRO A 99 -13.71 -12.61 -6.43
N ASN A 100 -12.76 -11.67 -6.40
CA ASN A 100 -12.30 -11.09 -5.15
C ASN A 100 -13.33 -10.10 -4.58
N ILE A 101 -13.13 -9.68 -3.32
CA ILE A 101 -14.10 -8.83 -2.62
C ILE A 101 -14.29 -7.46 -3.29
N GLU A 102 -13.31 -6.95 -4.04
CA GLU A 102 -13.47 -5.70 -4.80
C GLU A 102 -14.49 -5.85 -5.93
N VAL A 103 -14.42 -6.96 -6.66
CA VAL A 103 -15.35 -7.28 -7.73
C VAL A 103 -16.75 -7.53 -7.16
N ILE A 104 -16.84 -8.26 -6.05
CA ILE A 104 -18.11 -8.57 -5.38
C ILE A 104 -18.81 -7.29 -4.92
N LEU A 105 -18.11 -6.42 -4.16
CA LEU A 105 -18.67 -5.15 -3.69
C LEU A 105 -19.08 -4.22 -4.85
N SER A 106 -18.29 -4.17 -5.91
CA SER A 106 -18.63 -3.40 -7.10
C SER A 106 -19.94 -3.86 -7.71
N THR A 107 -20.11 -5.17 -7.84
CA THR A 107 -21.33 -5.77 -8.39
C THR A 107 -22.54 -5.51 -7.48
N VAL A 108 -22.39 -5.72 -6.16
CA VAL A 108 -23.45 -5.43 -5.18
C VAL A 108 -23.92 -3.99 -5.28
N ARG A 109 -23.01 -3.02 -5.33
CA ARG A 109 -23.33 -1.59 -5.46
C ARG A 109 -23.97 -1.27 -6.80
N GLY A 110 -23.46 -1.87 -7.88
CA GLY A 110 -24.06 -1.73 -9.22
C GLY A 110 -25.51 -2.23 -9.23
N LEU A 111 -25.77 -3.44 -8.73
CA LEU A 111 -27.12 -4.01 -8.62
C LEU A 111 -28.01 -3.14 -7.73
N ARG A 112 -27.54 -2.67 -6.58
CA ARG A 112 -28.28 -1.78 -5.68
C ARG A 112 -28.69 -0.47 -6.38
N SER A 113 -27.80 0.10 -7.20
CA SER A 113 -28.07 1.36 -7.90
C SER A 113 -29.22 1.26 -8.92
N VAL A 114 -29.43 0.06 -9.49
CA VAL A 114 -30.44 -0.20 -10.51
C VAL A 114 -31.69 -0.92 -10.00
N ALA A 115 -31.65 -1.50 -8.79
CA ALA A 115 -32.76 -2.27 -8.22
C ALA A 115 -34.06 -1.44 -8.01
N GLY A 116 -33.93 -0.12 -7.75
CA GLY A 116 -35.10 0.74 -7.50
C GLY A 116 -35.96 0.21 -6.35
N ASN A 117 -37.28 0.05 -6.60
CA ASN A 117 -38.21 -0.59 -5.67
C ASN A 117 -38.50 -2.07 -6.00
N GLY A 118 -37.81 -2.63 -6.98
CA GLY A 118 -37.95 -4.01 -7.42
C GLY A 118 -36.80 -4.90 -6.99
N GLU A 119 -36.67 -6.00 -7.70
CA GLU A 119 -35.57 -6.95 -7.55
C GLU A 119 -34.71 -6.98 -8.81
N VAL A 120 -33.41 -7.16 -8.62
CA VAL A 120 -32.43 -7.40 -9.69
C VAL A 120 -31.72 -8.70 -9.39
N ARG A 121 -31.75 -9.66 -10.32
CA ARG A 121 -31.24 -11.03 -10.13
C ARG A 121 -31.80 -11.72 -8.88
N GLY A 122 -33.10 -11.47 -8.57
CA GLY A 122 -33.76 -12.02 -7.41
C GLY A 122 -33.33 -11.40 -6.07
N LEU A 123 -32.57 -10.30 -6.07
CA LEU A 123 -32.13 -9.57 -4.88
C LEU A 123 -32.83 -8.21 -4.81
N SER A 124 -33.45 -7.93 -3.67
CA SER A 124 -34.06 -6.64 -3.37
C SER A 124 -32.98 -5.61 -2.98
N LYS A 125 -33.30 -4.32 -3.09
CA LYS A 125 -32.41 -3.24 -2.64
C LYS A 125 -32.03 -3.38 -1.16
N ALA A 126 -32.95 -3.80 -0.30
CA ALA A 126 -32.71 -3.97 1.13
C ALA A 126 -31.74 -5.13 1.42
N GLU A 127 -31.83 -6.25 0.68
CA GLU A 127 -30.87 -7.34 0.79
C GLU A 127 -29.47 -6.91 0.33
N LEU A 128 -29.37 -6.18 -0.78
CA LEU A 128 -28.11 -5.64 -1.29
C LEU A 128 -27.46 -4.64 -0.32
N GLU A 129 -28.25 -3.78 0.33
CA GLU A 129 -27.78 -2.88 1.39
C GLU A 129 -27.31 -3.65 2.64
N THR A 130 -27.97 -4.75 2.96
CA THR A 130 -27.61 -5.60 4.10
C THR A 130 -26.27 -6.28 3.88
N VAL A 131 -26.09 -6.99 2.77
CA VAL A 131 -24.84 -7.69 2.47
C VAL A 131 -23.67 -6.72 2.27
N GLU A 132 -23.89 -5.54 1.63
CA GLU A 132 -22.86 -4.51 1.53
C GLU A 132 -22.40 -4.06 2.91
N ARG A 133 -23.31 -3.80 3.83
CA ARG A 133 -22.99 -3.40 5.20
C ARG A 133 -22.20 -4.50 5.92
N GLU A 134 -22.64 -5.75 5.85
CA GLU A 134 -21.98 -6.90 6.49
C GLU A 134 -20.55 -7.09 5.96
N ILE A 135 -20.36 -7.03 4.65
CA ILE A 135 -19.03 -7.08 4.03
C ILE A 135 -18.15 -5.94 4.56
N CYS A 136 -18.69 -4.72 4.59
CA CYS A 136 -17.95 -3.54 5.06
C CYS A 136 -17.59 -3.64 6.55
N GLU A 137 -18.47 -4.18 7.38
CA GLU A 137 -18.23 -4.42 8.80
C GLU A 137 -17.11 -5.45 9.01
N ILE A 138 -17.11 -6.56 8.23
CA ILE A 138 -16.06 -7.56 8.29
C ILE A 138 -14.72 -6.95 7.85
N ILE A 139 -14.66 -6.24 6.70
CA ILE A 139 -13.44 -5.57 6.25
C ILE A 139 -12.91 -4.63 7.35
N SER A 140 -13.77 -3.80 7.93
CA SER A 140 -13.37 -2.86 8.97
C SER A 140 -12.81 -3.55 10.21
N ARG A 141 -13.35 -4.71 10.59
CA ARG A 141 -12.85 -5.53 11.70
C ARG A 141 -11.50 -6.13 11.39
N GLU A 142 -11.33 -6.73 10.20
CA GLU A 142 -10.11 -7.45 9.80
C GLU A 142 -8.91 -6.50 9.54
N VAL A 143 -9.16 -5.22 9.24
CA VAL A 143 -8.08 -4.23 9.05
C VAL A 143 -7.85 -3.34 10.28
N ASN A 144 -8.63 -3.51 11.35
CA ASN A 144 -8.49 -2.77 12.60
C ASN A 144 -7.51 -3.48 13.54
N GLU A 145 -6.30 -3.68 13.07
CA GLU A 145 -5.21 -4.30 13.81
C GLU A 145 -4.26 -3.24 14.36
N GLU A 146 -3.51 -3.60 15.40
CA GLU A 146 -2.49 -2.76 16.03
C GLU A 146 -1.09 -3.29 15.71
N LEU A 147 -0.13 -2.38 15.60
CA LEU A 147 1.27 -2.76 15.45
C LEU A 147 1.76 -3.49 16.71
N PRO A 148 2.65 -4.48 16.57
CA PRO A 148 3.31 -5.08 17.74
C PRO A 148 4.17 -4.03 18.45
N ASP A 149 4.35 -4.19 19.77
CA ASP A 149 5.02 -3.25 20.69
C ASP A 149 6.48 -2.88 20.32
N SER A 150 7.07 -3.44 19.28
CA SER A 150 8.47 -3.20 18.93
C SER A 150 8.79 -3.32 17.44
N ASN A 151 9.57 -2.35 16.95
CA ASN A 151 10.39 -2.43 15.71
C ASN A 151 9.71 -2.97 14.45
N SER A 152 8.46 -2.56 14.19
CA SER A 152 7.84 -2.86 12.91
C SER A 152 8.43 -1.99 11.78
N PRO A 153 8.26 -2.37 10.51
CA PRO A 153 8.64 -1.53 9.38
C PRO A 153 8.02 -0.12 9.41
N TYR A 154 6.81 0.01 9.96
CA TYR A 154 6.14 1.31 10.12
C TYR A 154 6.87 2.19 11.15
N HIS A 155 7.31 1.61 12.29
CA HIS A 155 8.13 2.33 13.27
C HIS A 155 9.47 2.77 12.66
N ASN A 156 10.14 1.92 11.90
CA ASN A 156 11.39 2.29 11.22
C ASN A 156 11.19 3.49 10.27
N LEU A 157 10.09 3.51 9.52
CA LEU A 157 9.74 4.65 8.66
C LEU A 157 9.46 5.91 9.49
N ALA A 158 8.67 5.80 10.57
CA ALA A 158 8.34 6.92 11.46
C ALA A 158 9.59 7.50 12.15
N ILE A 159 10.50 6.64 12.64
CA ILE A 159 11.79 7.04 13.19
C ILE A 159 12.60 7.79 12.16
N TRP A 160 12.70 7.26 10.92
CA TRP A 160 13.44 7.90 9.85
C TRP A 160 12.88 9.28 9.52
N VAL A 161 11.56 9.37 9.30
CA VAL A 161 10.88 10.64 9.01
C VAL A 161 11.12 11.69 10.11
N ARG A 162 11.09 11.27 11.38
CA ARG A 162 11.36 12.15 12.52
C ARG A 162 12.82 12.61 12.58
N SER A 163 13.77 11.74 12.22
CA SER A 163 15.22 11.98 12.39
C SER A 163 15.81 12.88 11.32
N ILE A 164 15.21 12.92 10.13
CA ILE A 164 15.76 13.70 9.01
C ILE A 164 15.44 15.19 9.14
N ASN A 165 16.41 16.03 8.71
CA ASN A 165 16.21 17.47 8.58
C ASN A 165 16.06 17.82 7.10
N ARG A 166 14.86 18.27 6.70
CA ARG A 166 14.54 18.58 5.31
C ARG A 166 13.92 19.98 5.19
N ASP A 167 14.14 20.61 4.04
CA ASP A 167 13.55 21.92 3.70
C ASP A 167 12.08 21.80 3.32
N THR A 168 11.68 20.59 2.85
CA THR A 168 10.31 20.27 2.44
C THR A 168 9.76 19.14 3.30
N PRO A 169 8.44 19.13 3.61
CA PRO A 169 7.82 18.03 4.35
C PRO A 169 7.94 16.70 3.60
N VAL A 170 7.95 15.61 4.34
CA VAL A 170 7.75 14.26 3.76
C VAL A 170 6.27 14.04 3.55
N HIS A 171 5.90 13.51 2.39
CA HIS A 171 4.54 13.12 2.09
C HIS A 171 4.38 11.59 2.19
N LEU A 172 3.43 11.13 2.99
CA LEU A 172 3.01 9.73 3.06
C LEU A 172 1.65 9.61 2.39
N PHE A 173 1.57 8.84 1.34
CA PHE A 173 0.33 8.49 0.65
C PHE A 173 -0.03 7.06 1.00
N THR A 174 -1.30 6.77 1.24
CA THR A 174 -1.74 5.41 1.45
C THR A 174 -3.11 5.13 0.86
N THR A 175 -3.29 3.92 0.35
CA THR A 175 -4.57 3.37 -0.05
C THR A 175 -5.18 2.51 1.05
N ASN A 176 -4.44 2.30 2.15
CA ASN A 176 -4.88 1.47 3.26
C ASN A 176 -5.89 2.19 4.15
N TYR A 177 -6.82 1.44 4.67
CA TYR A 177 -7.85 1.91 5.61
C TYR A 177 -7.40 1.83 7.07
N ASP A 178 -6.39 0.98 7.36
CA ASP A 178 -5.84 0.74 8.69
C ASP A 178 -5.28 2.02 9.34
N LEU A 179 -4.93 1.93 10.62
CA LEU A 179 -4.35 3.02 11.40
C LEU A 179 -2.86 2.79 11.73
N LEU A 180 -2.20 1.85 11.06
CA LEU A 180 -0.84 1.43 11.38
C LEU A 180 0.19 2.55 11.16
N THR A 181 -0.02 3.37 10.12
CA THR A 181 0.87 4.52 9.86
C THR A 181 0.72 5.59 10.94
N GLU A 182 -0.53 5.91 11.32
CA GLU A 182 -0.83 6.85 12.38
C GLU A 182 -0.25 6.38 13.72
N GLN A 183 -0.49 5.11 14.07
CA GLN A 183 0.04 4.50 15.30
C GLN A 183 1.57 4.65 15.37
N ALA A 184 2.29 4.24 14.31
CA ALA A 184 3.75 4.35 14.30
C ALA A 184 4.25 5.80 14.41
N LEU A 185 3.59 6.75 13.74
CA LEU A 185 3.96 8.16 13.82
C LEU A 185 3.73 8.72 15.23
N GLU A 186 2.64 8.33 15.89
CA GLU A 186 2.29 8.78 17.23
C GLU A 186 3.20 8.16 18.31
N GLU A 187 3.47 6.86 18.24
CA GLU A 187 4.37 6.15 19.16
C GLU A 187 5.81 6.66 19.06
N GLU A 188 6.26 7.00 17.86
CA GLU A 188 7.58 7.59 17.64
C GLU A 188 7.60 9.12 17.80
N ALA A 189 6.50 9.74 18.22
CA ALA A 189 6.36 11.19 18.36
C ALA A 189 6.80 11.97 17.11
N ALA A 190 6.49 11.45 15.93
CA ALA A 190 6.72 12.08 14.64
C ALA A 190 5.49 12.94 14.27
N PRO A 191 5.59 14.28 14.25
CA PRO A 191 4.41 15.12 14.01
C PRO A 191 3.91 14.98 12.58
N TYR A 192 2.60 14.88 12.41
CA TYR A 192 1.96 14.76 11.10
C TYR A 192 0.64 15.54 11.00
N PHE A 193 0.20 15.76 9.77
CA PHE A 193 -1.11 16.30 9.41
C PHE A 193 -1.77 15.38 8.38
N ASP A 194 -3.01 14.99 8.66
CA ASP A 194 -3.79 14.05 7.85
C ASP A 194 -5.05 14.66 7.22
N GLY A 195 -5.13 16.01 7.20
CA GLY A 195 -6.30 16.74 6.70
C GLY A 195 -7.33 17.07 7.77
N PHE A 196 -7.14 16.62 9.01
CA PHE A 196 -8.08 16.88 10.11
C PHE A 196 -7.47 17.77 11.18
N ILE A 197 -8.28 18.65 11.74
CA ILE A 197 -7.92 19.51 12.86
C ILE A 197 -8.96 19.39 13.99
N GLY A 198 -8.51 19.64 15.21
CA GLY A 198 -9.31 19.53 16.43
C GLY A 198 -9.07 18.24 17.20
N SER A 199 -9.11 18.29 18.52
CA SER A 199 -8.81 17.15 19.42
C SER A 199 -10.04 16.37 19.86
N ARG A 200 -11.14 17.06 20.14
CA ARG A 200 -12.36 16.42 20.67
C ARG A 200 -13.27 15.84 19.59
N LYS A 201 -13.42 16.58 18.48
CA LYS A 201 -14.17 16.19 17.30
C LYS A 201 -13.39 16.75 16.12
N ALA A 202 -12.42 15.98 15.66
CA ALA A 202 -11.59 16.37 14.54
C ALA A 202 -12.46 16.43 13.27
N PHE A 203 -12.36 17.50 12.52
CA PHE A 203 -13.09 17.74 11.28
C PHE A 203 -12.11 17.98 10.13
N PHE A 204 -12.53 17.60 8.93
CA PHE A 204 -11.73 17.80 7.74
C PHE A 204 -11.62 19.29 7.39
N ASP A 205 -10.41 19.81 7.29
CA ASP A 205 -10.11 21.19 6.95
C ASP A 205 -9.52 21.29 5.53
N LEU A 206 -10.40 21.54 4.56
CA LEU A 206 -10.03 21.68 3.17
C LEU A 206 -9.02 22.83 2.95
N ALA A 207 -9.18 23.95 3.66
CA ALA A 207 -8.28 25.09 3.48
C ALA A 207 -6.85 24.74 3.88
N ALA A 208 -6.65 24.01 4.98
CA ALA A 208 -5.34 23.53 5.39
C ALA A 208 -4.77 22.43 4.46
N VAL A 209 -5.62 21.63 3.82
CA VAL A 209 -5.20 20.66 2.81
C VAL A 209 -4.72 21.37 1.53
N GLU A 210 -5.40 22.42 1.09
CA GLU A 210 -5.08 23.15 -0.15
C GLU A 210 -3.88 24.10 0.01
N ASP A 211 -3.74 24.77 1.17
CA ASP A 211 -2.64 25.68 1.45
C ASP A 211 -1.67 25.10 2.48
N GLU A 212 -0.62 24.47 2.01
CA GLU A 212 0.43 23.88 2.86
C GLU A 212 1.13 24.87 3.80
N LYS A 213 1.02 26.19 3.56
CA LYS A 213 1.58 27.21 4.45
C LYS A 213 0.86 27.30 5.80
N LEU A 214 -0.36 26.80 5.87
CA LEU A 214 -1.13 26.72 7.11
C LEU A 214 -0.65 25.59 8.05
N ILE A 215 0.19 24.68 7.54
CA ILE A 215 0.70 23.54 8.28
C ILE A 215 2.20 23.75 8.58
N PRO A 216 2.67 23.46 9.81
CA PRO A 216 4.09 23.57 10.12
C PRO A 216 4.96 22.82 9.11
N ALA A 217 6.01 23.45 8.58
CA ALA A 217 6.82 22.91 7.48
C ALA A 217 7.47 21.55 7.81
N ARG A 218 7.77 21.29 9.10
CA ARG A 218 8.41 20.04 9.55
C ARG A 218 7.42 18.89 9.79
N TRP A 219 6.11 19.13 9.72
CA TRP A 219 5.13 18.07 9.92
C TRP A 219 5.03 17.20 8.67
N THR A 220 5.02 15.90 8.84
CA THR A 220 4.73 14.95 7.78
C THR A 220 3.31 15.14 7.25
N ARG A 221 3.10 14.94 5.96
CA ARG A 221 1.78 14.98 5.32
C ARG A 221 1.31 13.56 5.10
N LEU A 222 0.27 13.14 5.81
CA LEU A 222 -0.34 11.82 5.64
C LEU A 222 -1.64 11.95 4.84
N TRP A 223 -1.68 11.32 3.66
CA TRP A 223 -2.79 11.40 2.72
C TRP A 223 -3.43 10.02 2.52
N LYS A 224 -4.57 9.77 3.17
CA LYS A 224 -5.32 8.52 3.04
C LYS A 224 -6.30 8.60 1.87
N MET A 225 -5.84 8.17 0.70
CA MET A 225 -6.53 8.37 -0.57
C MET A 225 -7.84 7.58 -0.69
N HIS A 226 -7.99 6.50 0.05
CA HIS A 226 -9.21 5.67 0.09
C HIS A 226 -9.98 5.83 1.41
N GLY A 227 -9.60 6.78 2.27
CA GLY A 227 -10.21 6.99 3.58
C GLY A 227 -9.58 6.17 4.70
N SER A 228 -10.28 6.09 5.81
CA SER A 228 -9.80 5.44 7.02
C SER A 228 -10.94 4.84 7.83
N ILE A 229 -10.68 3.73 8.53
CA ILE A 229 -11.68 3.07 9.38
C ILE A 229 -12.19 3.95 10.53
N ASN A 230 -11.48 5.03 10.87
CA ASN A 230 -11.90 5.99 11.89
C ASN A 230 -12.56 7.26 11.33
N TRP A 231 -12.78 7.35 10.00
CA TRP A 231 -13.51 8.47 9.41
C TRP A 231 -15.01 8.24 9.44
N ARG A 232 -15.77 9.30 9.69
CA ARG A 232 -17.23 9.25 9.82
C ARG A 232 -17.88 10.33 8.99
N LEU A 233 -18.89 9.94 8.22
CA LEU A 233 -19.76 10.89 7.53
C LEU A 233 -20.86 11.31 8.52
N GLY A 234 -20.86 12.57 8.89
CA GLY A 234 -21.91 13.18 9.69
C GLY A 234 -23.05 13.72 8.86
N ASP A 235 -24.08 14.23 9.55
CA ASP A 235 -25.17 14.94 8.91
C ASP A 235 -24.63 16.13 8.10
N HIS A 236 -25.26 16.43 6.97
CA HIS A 236 -24.86 17.51 6.04
C HIS A 236 -23.51 17.30 5.32
N GLY A 237 -23.01 16.06 5.23
CA GLY A 237 -21.80 15.74 4.46
C GLY A 237 -20.49 16.15 5.11
N THR A 238 -20.49 16.53 6.38
CA THR A 238 -19.26 16.79 7.14
C THR A 238 -18.55 15.48 7.46
N VAL A 239 -17.25 15.40 7.16
CA VAL A 239 -16.43 14.26 7.54
C VAL A 239 -15.66 14.60 8.82
N THR A 240 -15.73 13.69 9.79
CA THR A 240 -15.02 13.79 11.07
C THR A 240 -14.17 12.56 11.28
N ARG A 241 -13.09 12.71 12.06
CA ARG A 241 -12.21 11.61 12.46
C ARG A 241 -12.47 11.26 13.92
N GLY A 242 -12.72 9.97 14.21
CA GLY A 242 -12.78 9.41 15.55
C GLY A 242 -11.42 8.93 16.05
N LEU A 243 -11.35 8.49 17.31
CA LEU A 243 -10.15 7.89 17.90
C LEU A 243 -10.00 6.41 17.47
N GLN A 244 -11.11 5.73 17.27
CA GLN A 244 -11.16 4.30 16.96
C GLN A 244 -12.12 4.04 15.78
N ALA A 245 -11.98 2.86 15.19
CA ALA A 245 -12.95 2.34 14.23
C ALA A 245 -14.34 2.20 14.87
N GLU A 246 -15.38 2.65 14.17
CA GLU A 246 -16.77 2.39 14.55
C GLU A 246 -17.48 1.67 13.42
N THR A 247 -18.05 0.50 13.71
CA THR A 247 -18.58 -0.44 12.74
C THR A 247 -19.72 0.07 11.86
N ASN A 248 -20.45 1.10 12.27
CA ASN A 248 -21.71 1.49 11.59
C ASN A 248 -21.67 2.83 10.84
N ARG A 249 -20.54 3.54 10.77
CA ARG A 249 -20.47 4.91 10.21
C ARG A 249 -19.17 5.24 9.48
N ASN A 250 -18.41 4.23 9.05
CA ASN A 250 -17.14 4.45 8.37
C ASN A 250 -17.34 5.11 7.01
N TYR A 251 -16.48 6.07 6.71
CA TYR A 251 -16.44 6.75 5.42
C TYR A 251 -15.20 6.29 4.65
N LEU A 252 -15.37 5.21 3.90
CA LEU A 252 -14.30 4.55 3.14
C LEU A 252 -14.69 4.46 1.67
N ILE A 253 -13.69 4.59 0.80
CA ILE A 253 -13.79 4.13 -0.58
C ILE A 253 -13.44 2.65 -0.57
N TYR A 254 -14.46 1.81 -0.38
CA TYR A 254 -14.26 0.37 -0.49
C TYR A 254 -13.84 -0.01 -1.91
N PRO A 255 -13.09 -1.11 -2.04
CA PRO A 255 -12.73 -1.64 -3.35
C PRO A 255 -13.97 -1.82 -4.23
N SER A 256 -14.10 -1.03 -5.29
CA SER A 256 -15.20 -1.16 -6.25
C SER A 256 -14.87 -0.45 -7.57
N HIS A 257 -15.49 -0.85 -8.68
CA HIS A 257 -15.38 -0.14 -9.97
C HIS A 257 -15.96 1.30 -9.92
N LEU A 258 -16.74 1.62 -8.89
CA LEU A 258 -17.27 2.96 -8.65
C LEU A 258 -16.28 3.88 -7.91
N LYS A 259 -15.04 3.45 -7.68
CA LYS A 259 -13.97 4.24 -7.04
C LYS A 259 -13.85 5.64 -7.64
N TYR A 260 -14.00 5.76 -8.96
CA TYR A 260 -13.92 7.06 -9.64
C TYR A 260 -14.99 8.05 -9.17
N ASP A 261 -16.23 7.63 -9.04
CA ASP A 261 -17.33 8.51 -8.61
C ASP A 261 -17.27 8.83 -7.12
N GLU A 262 -16.84 7.87 -6.30
CA GLU A 262 -16.68 8.06 -4.85
C GLU A 262 -15.45 8.92 -4.52
N SER A 263 -14.35 8.77 -5.26
CA SER A 263 -13.13 9.57 -5.09
C SER A 263 -13.33 11.05 -5.44
N ARG A 264 -14.41 11.40 -6.14
CA ARG A 264 -14.81 12.81 -6.43
C ARG A 264 -15.51 13.50 -5.27
N LYS A 265 -15.81 12.80 -4.18
CA LYS A 265 -16.38 13.39 -2.96
C LYS A 265 -15.25 13.85 -2.04
N MET A 266 -15.52 14.89 -1.24
CA MET A 266 -14.59 15.30 -0.18
C MET A 266 -14.66 14.32 1.01
N PRO A 267 -13.54 13.97 1.64
CA PRO A 267 -12.16 14.48 1.46
C PRO A 267 -11.36 13.81 0.33
N PHE A 268 -11.85 12.73 -0.29
CA PHE A 268 -11.10 11.89 -1.22
C PHE A 268 -10.54 12.67 -2.42
N LEU A 269 -11.37 13.54 -3.01
CA LEU A 269 -10.93 14.39 -4.13
C LEU A 269 -9.70 15.22 -3.73
N ALA A 270 -9.75 15.84 -2.55
CA ALA A 270 -8.63 16.65 -2.06
C ALA A 270 -7.36 15.80 -1.84
N MET A 271 -7.50 14.56 -1.33
CA MET A 271 -6.36 13.66 -1.14
C MET A 271 -5.73 13.23 -2.47
N MET A 272 -6.56 12.92 -3.49
CA MET A 272 -6.10 12.60 -4.85
C MET A 272 -5.42 13.81 -5.51
N ASP A 273 -5.95 15.02 -5.30
CA ASP A 273 -5.34 16.25 -5.81
C ASP A 273 -3.98 16.51 -5.14
N ARG A 274 -3.80 16.18 -3.85
CA ARG A 274 -2.49 16.24 -3.19
C ARG A 274 -1.49 15.28 -3.81
N PHE A 275 -1.91 14.05 -4.13
CA PHE A 275 -1.06 13.08 -4.82
C PHE A 275 -0.61 13.59 -6.20
N LYS A 276 -1.55 14.06 -7.02
CA LYS A 276 -1.22 14.66 -8.33
C LYS A 276 -0.32 15.89 -8.19
N SER A 277 -0.65 16.78 -7.27
CA SER A 277 0.11 18.01 -7.03
C SER A 277 1.54 17.71 -6.57
N PHE A 278 1.73 16.67 -5.74
CA PHE A 278 3.05 16.22 -5.30
C PHE A 278 3.90 15.75 -6.49
N ILE A 279 3.36 14.91 -7.38
CA ILE A 279 4.11 14.43 -8.55
C ILE A 279 4.49 15.58 -9.48
N LEU A 280 3.66 16.62 -9.56
CA LEU A 280 3.93 17.80 -10.38
C LEU A 280 4.99 18.75 -9.79
N GLN A 281 5.40 18.58 -8.53
CA GLN A 281 6.49 19.38 -7.96
C GLN A 281 7.82 19.07 -8.65
N GLN A 282 8.61 20.11 -8.89
CA GLN A 282 9.91 19.96 -9.56
C GLN A 282 10.82 18.99 -8.81
N SER A 283 11.37 18.02 -9.53
CA SER A 283 12.28 16.99 -9.01
C SER A 283 11.71 16.17 -7.86
N SER A 284 10.39 16.01 -7.79
CA SER A 284 9.75 15.15 -6.79
C SER A 284 10.21 13.69 -6.92
N VAL A 285 10.37 13.04 -5.78
CA VAL A 285 10.75 11.62 -5.69
C VAL A 285 9.69 10.88 -4.88
N LEU A 286 9.13 9.82 -5.45
CA LEU A 286 8.13 8.98 -4.81
C LEU A 286 8.62 7.52 -4.75
N PHE A 287 8.63 6.94 -3.56
CA PHE A 287 8.83 5.52 -3.35
C PHE A 287 7.49 4.85 -3.09
N MET A 288 7.17 3.81 -3.87
CA MET A 288 5.92 3.07 -3.75
C MET A 288 6.21 1.66 -3.25
N SER A 289 5.75 1.31 -2.06
CA SER A 289 5.92 0.01 -1.44
C SER A 289 4.58 -0.68 -1.21
N GLY A 290 4.52 -2.00 -1.44
CA GLY A 290 3.30 -2.77 -1.27
C GLY A 290 2.18 -2.46 -2.27
N TYR A 291 2.45 -1.75 -3.35
CA TYR A 291 1.48 -1.37 -4.38
C TYR A 291 1.58 -2.28 -5.60
N SER A 292 0.47 -2.90 -5.97
CA SER A 292 0.40 -3.86 -7.09
C SER A 292 0.19 -3.23 -8.46
N PHE A 293 -0.02 -1.91 -8.54
CA PHE A 293 -0.46 -1.21 -9.76
C PHE A 293 -1.81 -1.73 -10.31
N GLY A 294 -2.67 -2.21 -9.40
CA GLY A 294 -4.02 -2.67 -9.74
C GLY A 294 -5.06 -1.56 -9.83
N ASP A 295 -4.84 -0.42 -9.16
CA ASP A 295 -5.79 0.70 -9.17
C ASP A 295 -5.56 1.60 -10.40
N GLU A 296 -6.46 1.51 -11.38
CA GLU A 296 -6.36 2.28 -12.63
C GLU A 296 -6.45 3.79 -12.41
N HIS A 297 -7.23 4.24 -11.41
CA HIS A 297 -7.38 5.66 -11.15
C HIS A 297 -6.08 6.28 -10.63
N ILE A 298 -5.43 5.63 -9.66
CA ILE A 298 -4.13 6.04 -9.15
C ILE A 298 -3.07 5.94 -10.25
N ASN A 299 -3.08 4.87 -11.05
CA ASN A 299 -2.15 4.70 -12.15
C ASN A 299 -2.30 5.83 -13.19
N ASN A 300 -3.53 6.25 -13.50
CA ASN A 300 -3.76 7.34 -14.43
C ASN A 300 -3.23 8.68 -13.90
N LEU A 301 -3.50 9.01 -12.62
CA LEU A 301 -2.96 10.21 -11.97
C LEU A 301 -1.43 10.20 -11.96
N LEU A 302 -0.82 9.06 -11.64
CA LEU A 302 0.62 8.85 -11.65
C LEU A 302 1.21 9.10 -13.04
N LEU A 303 0.65 8.48 -14.08
CA LEU A 303 1.15 8.59 -15.45
C LEU A 303 0.96 9.99 -16.03
N GLU A 304 -0.18 10.64 -15.78
CA GLU A 304 -0.40 12.04 -16.18
C GLU A 304 0.62 12.97 -15.52
N GLY A 305 0.86 12.78 -14.21
CA GLY A 305 1.85 13.54 -13.47
C GLY A 305 3.26 13.35 -14.02
N LEU A 306 3.69 12.11 -14.24
CA LEU A 306 5.02 11.77 -14.77
C LEU A 306 5.25 12.26 -16.20
N ARG A 307 4.22 12.23 -17.06
CA ARG A 307 4.29 12.81 -18.40
C ARG A 307 4.40 14.32 -18.40
N SER A 308 3.72 14.97 -17.45
CA SER A 308 3.72 16.42 -17.32
C SER A 308 4.96 16.96 -16.60
N ASN A 309 5.62 16.11 -15.81
CA ASN A 309 6.83 16.47 -15.06
C ASN A 309 7.98 15.48 -15.32
N PRO A 310 8.81 15.71 -16.36
CA PRO A 310 9.95 14.84 -16.66
C PRO A 310 11.03 14.81 -15.56
N SER A 311 11.04 15.78 -14.64
CA SER A 311 11.99 15.84 -13.52
C SER A 311 11.56 15.00 -12.32
N ALA A 312 10.29 14.56 -12.25
CA ALA A 312 9.82 13.65 -11.24
C ALA A 312 10.38 12.24 -11.45
N MET A 313 10.63 11.53 -10.36
CA MET A 313 11.07 10.14 -10.39
C MET A 313 10.23 9.28 -9.45
N VAL A 314 9.78 8.13 -9.92
CA VAL A 314 9.02 7.17 -9.12
C VAL A 314 9.74 5.85 -9.09
N TYR A 315 9.88 5.30 -7.90
CA TYR A 315 10.48 3.99 -7.63
C TYR A 315 9.40 3.05 -7.10
N GLY A 316 8.98 2.07 -7.89
CA GLY A 316 8.09 0.99 -7.45
C GLY A 316 8.92 -0.17 -6.88
N LEU A 317 8.76 -0.44 -5.60
CA LEU A 317 9.44 -1.50 -4.88
C LEU A 317 8.51 -2.71 -4.77
N LEU A 318 8.79 -3.75 -5.55
CA LEU A 318 7.91 -4.91 -5.73
C LEU A 318 8.44 -6.11 -4.93
N PHE A 319 7.58 -6.70 -4.12
CA PHE A 319 7.92 -7.88 -3.32
C PHE A 319 7.94 -9.15 -4.18
N GLY A 320 9.08 -9.87 -4.14
CA GLY A 320 9.29 -11.12 -4.87
C GLY A 320 9.65 -10.91 -6.35
N ASN A 321 9.50 -11.96 -7.13
CA ASN A 321 9.92 -12.00 -8.53
C ASN A 321 8.89 -11.40 -9.46
N MET A 322 9.35 -10.75 -10.52
CA MET A 322 8.51 -10.27 -11.63
C MET A 322 8.38 -11.31 -12.74
N LEU A 323 9.28 -12.27 -12.78
CA LEU A 323 9.27 -13.37 -13.75
C LEU A 323 8.94 -14.69 -13.04
N ASP A 324 8.23 -15.57 -13.73
CA ASP A 324 8.02 -16.94 -13.31
C ASP A 324 9.30 -17.81 -13.49
N LYS A 325 9.22 -19.10 -13.12
CA LYS A 325 10.33 -20.05 -13.26
C LYS A 325 10.78 -20.27 -14.71
N ASP A 326 9.89 -20.02 -15.67
CA ASP A 326 10.16 -20.17 -17.11
C ASP A 326 10.63 -18.86 -17.74
N GLY A 327 10.75 -17.78 -16.97
CA GLY A 327 11.17 -16.45 -17.40
C GLY A 327 10.04 -15.63 -18.05
N ASN A 328 8.78 -16.06 -17.92
CA ASN A 328 7.64 -15.27 -18.38
C ASN A 328 7.21 -14.26 -17.32
N PRO A 329 6.61 -13.12 -17.73
CA PRO A 329 6.09 -12.14 -16.79
C PRO A 329 5.01 -12.71 -15.87
N ASP A 330 5.18 -12.57 -14.56
CA ASP A 330 4.15 -12.92 -13.56
C ASP A 330 2.90 -12.06 -13.78
N PRO A 331 1.70 -12.68 -13.88
CA PRO A 331 0.44 -11.96 -14.04
C PRO A 331 0.21 -10.88 -12.98
N LYS A 332 0.67 -11.10 -11.75
CA LYS A 332 0.57 -10.16 -10.61
C LYS A 332 1.17 -8.79 -10.95
N TYR A 333 2.28 -8.76 -11.68
CA TYR A 333 3.00 -7.52 -12.00
C TYR A 333 2.84 -7.05 -13.45
N LYS A 334 1.92 -7.64 -14.21
CA LYS A 334 1.66 -7.31 -15.63
C LYS A 334 1.42 -5.81 -15.84
N ASN A 335 0.59 -5.19 -14.99
CA ASN A 335 0.29 -3.76 -15.10
C ASN A 335 1.52 -2.91 -14.78
N ALA A 336 2.18 -3.16 -13.64
CA ALA A 336 3.39 -2.46 -13.23
C ALA A 336 4.46 -2.48 -14.34
N ARG A 337 4.75 -3.68 -14.85
CA ARG A 337 5.71 -3.90 -15.94
C ARG A 337 5.35 -3.12 -17.20
N THR A 338 4.09 -3.19 -17.62
CA THR A 338 3.60 -2.49 -18.81
C THR A 338 3.76 -0.97 -18.67
N LEU A 339 3.48 -0.41 -17.50
CA LEU A 339 3.59 1.02 -17.23
C LEU A 339 5.06 1.46 -17.24
N ALA A 340 5.95 0.74 -16.57
CA ALA A 340 7.36 1.09 -16.48
C ALA A 340 8.10 0.99 -17.83
N LEU A 341 7.77 0.01 -18.67
CA LEU A 341 8.33 -0.10 -20.01
C LEU A 341 7.94 1.07 -20.93
N LYS A 342 6.87 1.79 -20.61
CA LYS A 342 6.40 2.97 -21.38
C LYS A 342 6.83 4.30 -20.77
N THR A 343 7.20 4.33 -19.48
CA THR A 343 7.38 5.56 -18.69
C THR A 343 8.83 5.66 -18.21
N PRO A 344 9.66 6.57 -18.77
CA PRO A 344 11.10 6.58 -18.50
C PRO A 344 11.48 6.96 -17.06
N ASN A 345 10.64 7.71 -16.37
CA ASN A 345 10.80 8.17 -14.99
C ASN A 345 9.96 7.37 -13.97
N LEU A 346 9.56 6.15 -14.36
CA LEU A 346 9.06 5.10 -13.46
C LEU A 346 10.05 3.94 -13.50
N ALA A 347 10.76 3.71 -12.41
CA ALA A 347 11.64 2.55 -12.22
C ALA A 347 10.96 1.51 -11.33
N LEU A 348 11.14 0.23 -11.64
CA LEU A 348 10.65 -0.88 -10.83
C LEU A 348 11.81 -1.73 -10.36
N PHE A 349 11.75 -2.15 -9.11
CA PHE A 349 12.68 -3.04 -8.45
C PHE A 349 11.93 -4.25 -7.93
N SER A 350 12.16 -5.42 -8.52
CA SER A 350 11.71 -6.72 -8.02
C SER A 350 12.92 -7.56 -7.60
N SER A 351 12.70 -8.75 -7.04
CA SER A 351 13.82 -9.57 -6.56
C SER A 351 14.74 -10.03 -7.68
N ASP A 352 14.22 -10.31 -8.85
CA ASP A 352 14.93 -10.93 -9.98
C ASP A 352 15.35 -9.95 -11.09
N VAL A 353 14.55 -8.89 -11.32
CA VAL A 353 14.77 -7.93 -12.41
C VAL A 353 14.49 -6.49 -11.97
N GLY A 354 15.15 -5.54 -12.65
CA GLY A 354 14.82 -4.12 -12.59
C GLY A 354 14.31 -3.62 -13.93
N ILE A 355 13.37 -2.67 -13.91
CA ILE A 355 12.99 -1.90 -15.08
C ILE A 355 13.41 -0.45 -14.83
N ILE A 356 14.49 -0.03 -15.49
CA ILE A 356 15.08 1.29 -15.33
C ILE A 356 15.17 1.97 -16.68
N SER A 357 14.64 3.20 -16.76
CA SER A 357 14.57 3.94 -18.02
C SER A 357 13.99 3.10 -19.18
N ARG A 358 12.89 2.39 -18.91
CA ARG A 358 12.18 1.48 -19.84
C ARG A 358 12.97 0.27 -20.31
N ARG A 359 14.06 -0.10 -19.62
CA ARG A 359 14.88 -1.28 -19.92
C ARG A 359 14.73 -2.29 -18.80
N GLU A 360 14.23 -3.48 -19.13
CA GLU A 360 14.15 -4.61 -18.21
C GLU A 360 15.43 -5.43 -18.33
N LYS A 361 16.10 -5.63 -17.19
CA LYS A 361 17.29 -6.46 -17.09
C LYS A 361 17.35 -7.16 -15.73
N ARG A 362 18.01 -8.31 -15.68
CA ARG A 362 18.35 -8.97 -14.42
C ARG A 362 19.36 -8.16 -13.61
N TRP A 363 19.37 -8.42 -12.30
CA TRP A 363 20.35 -7.81 -11.41
C TRP A 363 21.71 -8.51 -11.53
N VAL A 364 22.78 -7.73 -11.57
CA VAL A 364 24.18 -8.19 -11.51
C VAL A 364 24.92 -7.41 -10.45
N ALA A 365 25.94 -8.04 -9.86
CA ALA A 365 26.88 -7.38 -8.95
C ALA A 365 28.22 -7.24 -9.65
N HIS A 366 28.64 -6.01 -9.96
CA HIS A 366 29.95 -5.76 -10.55
C HIS A 366 31.03 -5.45 -9.50
N ASP A 367 30.61 -4.99 -8.32
CA ASP A 367 31.49 -4.69 -7.20
C ASP A 367 30.81 -5.13 -5.90
N ASP A 368 31.59 -5.62 -4.93
CA ASP A 368 31.08 -6.09 -3.64
C ASP A 368 30.98 -4.94 -2.62
N SER A 369 30.55 -3.78 -3.07
CA SER A 369 30.34 -2.61 -2.21
C SER A 369 29.02 -2.70 -1.44
N ARG A 370 28.92 -3.67 -0.51
CA ARG A 370 27.70 -3.86 0.32
C ARG A 370 27.39 -2.65 1.22
N GLY A 371 28.38 -1.79 1.48
CA GLY A 371 28.22 -0.56 2.23
C GLY A 371 27.41 -0.70 3.53
N SER A 372 26.48 0.22 3.76
CA SER A 372 25.57 0.23 4.92
C SER A 372 24.23 -0.47 4.67
N LEU A 373 24.15 -1.37 3.67
CA LEU A 373 22.92 -2.07 3.35
C LEU A 373 22.55 -3.10 4.43
N PRO A 374 21.26 -3.31 4.73
CA PRO A 374 20.81 -4.39 5.59
C PRO A 374 21.30 -5.74 5.08
N VAL A 375 21.67 -6.62 6.04
CA VAL A 375 22.08 -7.99 5.71
C VAL A 375 20.94 -8.71 5.00
N GLY A 376 21.23 -9.32 3.85
CA GLY A 376 20.25 -10.07 3.06
C GLY A 376 19.42 -9.22 2.07
N MET A 377 19.61 -7.89 2.01
CA MET A 377 18.94 -7.05 1.01
C MET A 377 19.38 -7.39 -0.41
N VAL A 378 20.65 -7.67 -0.61
CA VAL A 378 21.20 -8.19 -1.87
C VAL A 378 21.80 -9.56 -1.61
N GLN A 379 21.31 -10.56 -2.34
CA GLN A 379 21.87 -11.92 -2.28
C GLN A 379 22.62 -12.18 -3.57
N VAL A 380 23.93 -12.37 -3.42
CA VAL A 380 24.83 -12.79 -4.50
C VAL A 380 25.05 -14.28 -4.34
N PRO A 381 24.70 -15.12 -5.32
CA PRO A 381 24.97 -16.56 -5.23
C PRO A 381 26.45 -16.86 -5.01
N GLU A 382 26.77 -17.90 -4.25
CA GLU A 382 28.13 -18.40 -4.16
C GLU A 382 28.59 -18.91 -5.53
N ALA A 383 29.84 -18.56 -5.92
CA ALA A 383 30.37 -18.89 -7.22
C ALA A 383 30.64 -20.41 -7.35
N GLU A 384 29.73 -21.16 -7.95
CA GLU A 384 29.99 -22.55 -8.35
C GLU A 384 30.60 -22.69 -9.76
N SER A 385 30.65 -21.63 -10.58
CA SER A 385 31.25 -21.62 -11.93
C SER A 385 31.53 -20.20 -12.44
N GLU A 386 32.49 -20.04 -13.37
CA GLU A 386 32.79 -18.79 -14.13
C GLU A 386 31.63 -18.39 -15.06
N GLY A 387 30.43 -18.19 -14.56
CA GLY A 387 29.27 -17.72 -15.30
C GLY A 387 28.75 -16.40 -14.76
N ASP A 388 27.90 -15.74 -15.53
CA ASP A 388 27.22 -14.52 -15.15
C ASP A 388 26.37 -14.74 -13.88
N GLN A 389 26.79 -14.18 -12.74
CA GLN A 389 26.06 -14.30 -11.49
C GLN A 389 24.95 -13.25 -11.44
N PHE A 390 23.70 -13.71 -11.54
CA PHE A 390 22.54 -12.88 -11.25
C PHE A 390 22.31 -12.83 -9.75
N CYS A 391 22.01 -11.62 -9.26
CA CYS A 391 21.74 -11.36 -7.86
C CYS A 391 20.24 -11.28 -7.59
N GLU A 392 19.83 -11.47 -6.34
CA GLU A 392 18.49 -11.11 -5.87
C GLU A 392 18.54 -9.77 -5.13
N CYS A 393 17.57 -8.89 -5.44
CA CYS A 393 17.37 -7.60 -4.80
C CYS A 393 16.08 -7.62 -3.98
N ARG A 394 16.17 -7.57 -2.66
CA ARG A 394 15.04 -7.66 -1.73
C ARG A 394 14.53 -6.31 -1.23
N ILE A 395 14.89 -5.22 -1.90
CA ILE A 395 14.43 -3.87 -1.53
C ILE A 395 12.90 -3.72 -1.64
N GLY A 396 12.23 -4.59 -2.39
CA GLY A 396 10.77 -4.66 -2.47
C GLY A 396 10.09 -5.21 -1.21
N ASP A 397 10.83 -5.85 -0.31
CA ASP A 397 10.36 -6.19 1.02
C ASP A 397 10.31 -4.91 1.87
N PHE A 398 9.14 -4.57 2.41
CA PHE A 398 8.95 -3.34 3.17
C PHE A 398 9.82 -3.29 4.43
N LEU A 399 10.07 -4.42 5.08
CA LEU A 399 11.00 -4.50 6.22
C LEU A 399 12.42 -4.16 5.77
N MET A 400 12.93 -4.78 4.70
CA MET A 400 14.27 -4.52 4.17
C MET A 400 14.45 -3.06 3.74
N PHE A 401 13.43 -2.50 3.09
CA PHE A 401 13.45 -1.10 2.69
C PHE A 401 13.53 -0.15 3.89
N THR A 402 12.70 -0.37 4.92
CA THR A 402 12.67 0.50 6.10
C THR A 402 13.89 0.29 7.01
N ASP A 403 14.48 -0.90 7.06
CA ASP A 403 15.78 -1.14 7.70
C ASP A 403 16.90 -0.36 7.00
N MET A 404 16.87 -0.28 5.66
CA MET A 404 17.80 0.59 4.92
C MET A 404 17.61 2.06 5.31
N LEU A 405 16.37 2.55 5.41
CA LEU A 405 16.10 3.92 5.86
C LEU A 405 16.70 4.20 7.24
N LYS A 406 16.51 3.26 8.18
CA LYS A 406 17.08 3.34 9.53
C LYS A 406 18.61 3.42 9.52
N ASN A 407 19.26 2.62 8.69
CA ASN A 407 20.73 2.61 8.57
C ASN A 407 21.28 3.92 7.97
N ILE A 408 20.54 4.57 7.05
CA ILE A 408 20.93 5.87 6.47
C ILE A 408 20.85 6.99 7.50
N SER A 409 19.94 6.94 8.48
CA SER A 409 19.81 7.99 9.50
C SER A 409 20.95 7.99 10.54
N GLY A 410 21.82 6.98 10.55
CA GLY A 410 22.91 6.83 11.51
C GLY A 410 22.47 6.28 12.88
N PRO A 411 23.40 5.93 13.77
CA PRO A 411 23.05 5.48 15.10
C PRO A 411 22.30 6.60 15.84
N ARG A 412 21.19 6.26 16.47
CA ARG A 412 20.57 7.12 17.48
C ARG A 412 21.63 7.41 18.54
N ASP A 413 21.81 8.68 18.91
CA ASP A 413 22.31 9.00 20.24
C ASP A 413 21.28 8.44 21.23
N ALA A 414 21.53 7.22 21.70
CA ALA A 414 20.63 6.47 22.57
C ALA A 414 20.52 7.07 23.98
N ASP A 415 21.11 8.25 24.24
CA ASP A 415 21.26 8.85 25.56
C ASP A 415 21.00 10.35 25.60
N VAL A 416 20.00 10.86 24.90
CA VAL A 416 19.43 12.13 25.31
C VAL A 416 18.24 11.79 26.24
N GLU A 417 18.57 11.42 27.50
CA GLU A 417 17.65 11.54 28.60
C GLU A 417 17.03 12.94 28.57
N LEU A 418 15.73 12.98 28.46
CA LEU A 418 14.93 14.20 28.64
C LEU A 418 15.23 14.72 30.05
N ARG A 419 16.12 15.71 30.14
CA ARG A 419 16.26 16.59 31.28
C ARG A 419 15.28 17.75 31.19
#